data_384a02091faa6c9a6048ab2f879b17c2
#
_entry.id   384a02091faa6c9a6048ab2f879b17c2
#
_cell.length_a   1.000
_cell.length_b   1.000
_cell.length_c   1.000
_cell.angle_alpha   90.00
_cell.angle_beta   90.00
_cell.angle_gamma   90.00
#
_symmetry.space_group_name_H-M   'P 1'
#
loop_
_entity.id
_entity.type
_entity.pdbx_description
1 polymer ?
#
loop_
_entity_poly.entity_id
_entity_poly.type
_entity_poly.pdbx_seq_one_letter_code
_entity_poly.pdbx_strand_id
1 'polypeptide(L)'
;MKDILIVIPARMSSSRLPGKPLINIAGLPMIHHVWNRALQVTSSDNIVVATEDNEIIDYCITNDINCILTDKAASEVDRVKLVSDKIAAKIYICACGDEPLINVEDIKTIIAKSDSSKNQFIIGRKSIDENEFNDPSKAKIVFDEQNRVLYASRAGIPVDYKGQFQKAHKAIWIHSYTKNVLDSYFSQGLCSAESLDGLSIHRFLQIGIPVYCIDLIGDSWAVDEPKDIKIVEDRLRNLH
;
A
#
# COMPACT_ATOMS: atom_id res chain seq x y z
N MET A 1 6.98 1.16 -23.18
CA MET A 1 6.90 1.65 -21.78
C MET A 1 5.44 1.92 -21.46
N LYS A 2 4.92 1.38 -20.37
CA LYS A 2 3.53 1.57 -19.92
C LYS A 2 3.36 2.98 -19.34
N ASP A 3 2.16 3.56 -19.44
CA ASP A 3 1.87 4.84 -18.75
C ASP A 3 1.74 4.61 -17.25
N ILE A 4 1.04 3.55 -16.85
CA ILE A 4 0.94 3.10 -15.45
C ILE A 4 1.20 1.60 -15.34
N LEU A 5 1.67 1.15 -14.18
CA LEU A 5 1.71 -0.24 -13.78
C LEU A 5 1.22 -0.35 -12.33
N ILE A 6 0.14 -1.09 -12.11
CA ILE A 6 -0.32 -1.44 -10.77
C ILE A 6 0.46 -2.67 -10.32
N VAL A 7 1.19 -2.55 -9.21
CA VAL A 7 1.94 -3.63 -8.58
C VAL A 7 1.23 -4.05 -7.31
N ILE A 8 0.94 -5.34 -7.18
CA ILE A 8 0.34 -5.95 -6.00
C ILE A 8 1.42 -6.78 -5.31
N PRO A 9 2.13 -6.21 -4.31
CA PRO A 9 3.15 -6.94 -3.57
C PRO A 9 2.51 -7.99 -2.66
N ALA A 10 3.05 -9.20 -2.67
CA ALA A 10 2.58 -10.30 -1.84
C ALA A 10 3.74 -11.17 -1.34
N ARG A 11 3.61 -11.74 -0.14
CA ARG A 11 4.56 -12.73 0.41
C ARG A 11 3.86 -13.68 1.37
N MET A 12 4.29 -14.95 1.36
CA MET A 12 3.79 -15.98 2.29
C MET A 12 4.26 -15.75 3.72
N SER A 13 5.44 -15.13 3.88
CA SER A 13 6.07 -14.88 5.18
C SER A 13 5.39 -13.71 5.92
N SER A 14 4.29 -14.02 6.62
CA SER A 14 3.61 -13.10 7.55
C SER A 14 3.72 -13.66 8.97
N SER A 15 4.20 -12.86 9.92
CA SER A 15 4.37 -13.32 11.31
C SER A 15 3.05 -13.53 12.06
N ARG A 16 2.05 -12.68 11.80
CA ARG A 16 0.73 -12.72 12.45
C ARG A 16 -0.26 -13.64 11.75
N LEU A 17 -0.12 -13.81 10.44
CA LEU A 17 -1.03 -14.61 9.61
C LEU A 17 -0.23 -15.30 8.47
N PRO A 18 0.44 -16.45 8.74
CA PRO A 18 1.20 -17.18 7.72
C PRO A 18 0.34 -17.58 6.54
N GLY A 19 0.89 -17.49 5.31
CA GLY A 19 0.13 -17.80 4.09
C GLY A 19 -0.93 -16.77 3.71
N LYS A 20 -0.91 -15.63 4.35
CA LYS A 20 -1.88 -14.53 4.24
C LYS A 20 -2.41 -14.27 2.82
N PRO A 21 -1.60 -14.13 1.75
CA PRO A 21 -2.10 -13.83 0.40
C PRO A 21 -3.03 -14.90 -0.18
N LEU A 22 -2.86 -16.15 0.21
CA LEU A 22 -3.64 -17.29 -0.31
C LEU A 22 -4.76 -17.74 0.65
N ILE A 23 -4.97 -17.05 1.77
CA ILE A 23 -6.08 -17.31 2.67
C ILE A 23 -7.40 -17.03 1.93
N ASN A 24 -8.32 -18.01 2.00
CA ASN A 24 -9.63 -17.87 1.42
C ASN A 24 -10.48 -16.86 2.20
N ILE A 25 -11.05 -15.89 1.50
CA ILE A 25 -11.99 -14.89 2.02
C ILE A 25 -13.20 -14.91 1.08
N ALA A 26 -14.36 -15.25 1.59
CA ALA A 26 -15.61 -15.31 0.81
C ALA A 26 -15.49 -16.10 -0.52
N GLY A 27 -14.74 -17.21 -0.52
CA GLY A 27 -14.62 -18.12 -1.67
C GLY A 27 -13.41 -17.88 -2.58
N LEU A 28 -12.66 -16.79 -2.42
CA LEU A 28 -11.44 -16.49 -3.18
C LEU A 28 -10.26 -16.20 -2.26
N PRO A 29 -9.01 -16.52 -2.66
CA PRO A 29 -7.82 -16.05 -1.95
C PRO A 29 -7.76 -14.52 -1.86
N MET A 30 -7.20 -14.01 -0.77
CA MET A 30 -7.13 -12.59 -0.48
C MET A 30 -6.52 -11.78 -1.64
N ILE A 31 -5.43 -12.26 -2.23
CA ILE A 31 -4.75 -11.58 -3.33
C ILE A 31 -5.62 -11.47 -4.59
N HIS A 32 -6.53 -12.44 -4.79
CA HIS A 32 -7.47 -12.44 -5.92
C HIS A 32 -8.49 -11.30 -5.79
N HIS A 33 -8.93 -10.97 -4.57
CA HIS A 33 -9.79 -9.80 -4.36
C HIS A 33 -9.09 -8.51 -4.75
N VAL A 34 -7.83 -8.32 -4.36
CA VAL A 34 -7.05 -7.13 -4.74
C VAL A 34 -6.87 -7.06 -6.26
N TRP A 35 -6.56 -8.19 -6.91
CA TRP A 35 -6.47 -8.30 -8.36
C TRP A 35 -7.77 -7.87 -9.06
N ASN A 36 -8.91 -8.40 -8.60
CA ASN A 36 -10.22 -8.07 -9.17
C ASN A 36 -10.59 -6.58 -8.99
N ARG A 37 -10.14 -5.93 -7.91
CA ARG A 37 -10.29 -4.49 -7.72
C ARG A 37 -9.43 -3.71 -8.72
N ALA A 38 -8.19 -4.12 -8.92
CA ALA A 38 -7.29 -3.49 -9.88
C ALA A 38 -7.78 -3.62 -11.33
N LEU A 39 -8.40 -4.75 -11.70
CA LEU A 39 -9.03 -4.96 -13.01
C LEU A 39 -10.16 -3.99 -13.33
N GLN A 40 -10.83 -3.41 -12.32
CA GLN A 40 -11.85 -2.39 -12.52
C GLN A 40 -11.26 -0.99 -12.81
N VAL A 41 -9.95 -0.85 -12.68
CA VAL A 41 -9.21 0.40 -12.93
C VAL A 41 -8.56 0.41 -14.30
N THR A 42 -7.94 -0.71 -14.71
CA THR A 42 -7.17 -0.82 -15.94
C THR A 42 -7.16 -2.25 -16.47
N SER A 43 -6.64 -2.46 -17.69
CA SER A 43 -6.49 -3.80 -18.27
C SER A 43 -5.47 -4.65 -17.49
N SER A 44 -5.62 -5.97 -17.56
CA SER A 44 -4.71 -6.94 -16.93
C SER A 44 -3.24 -6.71 -17.31
N ASP A 45 -2.96 -6.28 -18.54
CA ASP A 45 -1.59 -5.98 -18.98
C ASP A 45 -0.88 -4.91 -18.13
N ASN A 46 -1.63 -4.06 -17.47
CA ASN A 46 -1.11 -3.00 -16.61
C ASN A 46 -1.14 -3.35 -15.11
N ILE A 47 -1.35 -4.62 -14.78
CA ILE A 47 -1.38 -5.11 -13.40
C ILE A 47 -0.43 -6.29 -13.28
N VAL A 48 0.30 -6.37 -12.17
CA VAL A 48 1.18 -7.50 -11.87
C VAL A 48 1.21 -7.80 -10.37
N VAL A 49 1.04 -9.06 -10.02
CA VAL A 49 1.33 -9.58 -8.68
C VAL A 49 2.83 -9.83 -8.58
N ALA A 50 3.48 -9.28 -7.57
CA ALA A 50 4.91 -9.41 -7.36
C ALA A 50 5.22 -10.17 -6.06
N THR A 51 5.99 -11.23 -6.14
CA THR A 51 6.27 -12.12 -5.01
C THR A 51 7.64 -12.79 -5.10
N GLU A 52 8.16 -13.26 -3.97
CA GLU A 52 9.32 -14.16 -3.86
C GLU A 52 8.91 -15.63 -3.73
N ASP A 53 7.60 -15.92 -3.60
CA ASP A 53 7.08 -17.24 -3.22
C ASP A 53 6.46 -17.95 -4.42
N ASN A 54 6.94 -19.18 -4.70
CA ASN A 54 6.46 -19.98 -5.82
C ASN A 54 4.99 -20.38 -5.67
N GLU A 55 4.49 -20.59 -4.46
CA GLU A 55 3.08 -20.93 -4.21
C GLU A 55 2.13 -19.82 -4.71
N ILE A 56 2.54 -18.55 -4.59
CA ILE A 56 1.76 -17.41 -5.12
C ILE A 56 1.87 -17.38 -6.64
N ILE A 57 3.06 -17.65 -7.20
CA ILE A 57 3.26 -17.75 -8.66
C ILE A 57 2.38 -18.85 -9.25
N ASP A 58 2.38 -20.05 -8.67
CA ASP A 58 1.59 -21.20 -9.14
C ASP A 58 0.09 -20.90 -9.10
N TYR A 59 -0.36 -20.25 -8.03
CA TYR A 59 -1.74 -19.78 -7.94
C TYR A 59 -2.08 -18.77 -9.04
N CYS A 60 -1.23 -17.78 -9.27
CA CYS A 60 -1.45 -16.76 -10.28
C CYS A 60 -1.51 -17.36 -11.69
N ILE A 61 -0.58 -18.25 -12.04
CA ILE A 61 -0.56 -18.93 -13.35
C ILE A 61 -1.85 -19.75 -13.55
N THR A 62 -2.28 -20.51 -12.54
CA THR A 62 -3.49 -21.34 -12.62
C THR A 62 -4.77 -20.52 -12.81
N ASN A 63 -4.76 -19.24 -12.40
CA ASN A 63 -5.93 -18.37 -12.46
C ASN A 63 -5.79 -17.20 -13.47
N ASP A 64 -4.88 -17.29 -14.43
CA ASP A 64 -4.62 -16.27 -15.46
C ASP A 64 -4.34 -14.87 -14.88
N ILE A 65 -3.67 -14.82 -13.73
CA ILE A 65 -3.23 -13.59 -13.06
C ILE A 65 -1.78 -13.29 -13.48
N ASN A 66 -1.53 -12.10 -14.02
CA ASN A 66 -0.16 -11.68 -14.33
C ASN A 66 0.68 -11.59 -13.06
N CYS A 67 1.80 -12.28 -13.04
CA CYS A 67 2.68 -12.33 -11.89
C CYS A 67 4.16 -12.28 -12.29
N ILE A 68 5.00 -11.89 -11.34
CA ILE A 68 6.44 -11.83 -11.52
C ILE A 68 7.16 -12.28 -10.25
N LEU A 69 8.11 -13.19 -10.43
CA LEU A 69 9.02 -13.59 -9.35
C LEU A 69 10.07 -12.49 -9.15
N THR A 70 10.24 -12.07 -7.90
CA THR A 70 11.25 -11.08 -7.49
C THR A 70 12.19 -11.71 -6.46
N ASP A 71 13.31 -11.06 -6.22
CA ASP A 71 14.13 -11.36 -5.06
C ASP A 71 13.38 -10.97 -3.78
N LYS A 72 13.94 -11.39 -2.63
CA LYS A 72 13.41 -11.03 -1.31
C LYS A 72 13.39 -9.52 -1.13
N ALA A 73 12.29 -9.00 -0.63
CA ALA A 73 12.08 -7.57 -0.40
C ALA A 73 11.79 -7.30 1.08
N ALA A 74 12.39 -6.25 1.63
CA ALA A 74 12.20 -5.86 3.03
C ALA A 74 10.82 -5.21 3.24
N SER A 75 10.35 -4.43 2.27
CA SER A 75 9.07 -3.72 2.30
C SER A 75 8.30 -3.89 0.99
N GLU A 76 7.05 -3.41 0.98
CA GLU A 76 6.22 -3.31 -0.23
C GLU A 76 6.87 -2.38 -1.27
N VAL A 77 7.51 -1.29 -0.82
CA VAL A 77 8.20 -0.34 -1.70
C VAL A 77 9.42 -0.99 -2.36
N ASP A 78 10.23 -1.73 -1.58
CA ASP A 78 11.36 -2.49 -2.12
C ASP A 78 10.90 -3.48 -3.20
N ARG A 79 9.73 -4.13 -3.02
CA ARG A 79 9.16 -5.03 -4.02
C ARG A 79 8.73 -4.31 -5.29
N VAL A 80 8.09 -3.14 -5.17
CA VAL A 80 7.76 -2.30 -6.34
C VAL A 80 9.02 -1.88 -7.09
N LYS A 81 10.11 -1.56 -6.36
CA LYS A 81 11.41 -1.25 -6.97
C LYS A 81 11.94 -2.42 -7.80
N LEU A 82 11.93 -3.64 -7.26
CA LEU A 82 12.37 -4.84 -7.99
C LEU A 82 11.55 -5.09 -9.26
N VAL A 83 10.24 -4.79 -9.23
CA VAL A 83 9.39 -4.83 -10.43
C VAL A 83 9.79 -3.75 -11.42
N SER A 84 10.09 -2.54 -10.96
CA SER A 84 10.44 -1.41 -11.83
C SER A 84 11.76 -1.62 -12.60
N ASP A 85 12.62 -2.51 -12.14
CA ASP A 85 13.84 -2.93 -12.86
C ASP A 85 13.55 -3.89 -14.02
N LYS A 86 12.41 -4.57 -13.99
CA LYS A 86 12.03 -5.60 -14.96
C LYS A 86 10.94 -5.13 -15.92
N ILE A 87 10.01 -4.28 -15.48
CA ILE A 87 8.87 -3.79 -16.26
C ILE A 87 8.88 -2.25 -16.25
N ALA A 88 9.15 -1.67 -17.43
CA ALA A 88 9.21 -0.21 -17.57
C ALA A 88 7.82 0.44 -17.60
N ALA A 89 7.58 1.38 -16.68
CA ALA A 89 6.39 2.24 -16.65
C ALA A 89 6.77 3.67 -16.27
N LYS A 90 5.92 4.66 -16.61
CA LYS A 90 6.10 6.05 -16.17
C LYS A 90 5.76 6.22 -14.70
N ILE A 91 4.66 5.59 -14.27
CA ILE A 91 4.15 5.60 -12.89
C ILE A 91 3.92 4.17 -12.42
N TYR A 92 4.35 3.86 -11.22
CA TYR A 92 4.08 2.61 -10.52
C TYR A 92 3.10 2.91 -9.39
N ILE A 93 2.01 2.15 -9.35
CA ILE A 93 0.99 2.21 -8.29
C ILE A 93 1.16 0.97 -7.43
N CYS A 94 1.41 1.13 -6.14
CA CYS A 94 1.37 0.04 -5.18
C CYS A 94 -0.05 -0.11 -4.64
N ALA A 95 -0.66 -1.26 -4.87
CA ALA A 95 -1.91 -1.69 -4.24
C ALA A 95 -1.57 -2.85 -3.31
N CYS A 96 -1.55 -2.62 -2.00
CA CYS A 96 -1.09 -3.63 -1.04
C CYS A 96 -1.93 -4.90 -1.10
N GLY A 97 -1.27 -6.06 -1.25
CA GLY A 97 -1.92 -7.37 -1.44
C GLY A 97 -2.71 -7.88 -0.24
N ASP A 98 -2.65 -7.19 0.89
CA ASP A 98 -3.37 -7.49 2.12
C ASP A 98 -4.61 -6.59 2.34
N GLU A 99 -5.00 -5.82 1.33
CA GLU A 99 -6.16 -4.93 1.37
C GLU A 99 -7.28 -5.37 0.40
N PRO A 100 -7.98 -6.49 0.67
CA PRO A 100 -8.97 -7.05 -0.25
C PRO A 100 -10.18 -6.14 -0.50
N LEU A 101 -10.40 -5.14 0.36
CA LEU A 101 -11.44 -4.13 0.23
C LEU A 101 -10.93 -2.82 -0.37
N ILE A 102 -9.72 -2.80 -0.96
CA ILE A 102 -9.16 -1.60 -1.58
C ILE A 102 -10.20 -0.93 -2.51
N ASN A 103 -10.40 0.36 -2.35
CA ASN A 103 -11.44 1.07 -3.09
C ASN A 103 -10.95 1.42 -4.50
N VAL A 104 -11.77 1.11 -5.50
CA VAL A 104 -11.47 1.32 -6.93
C VAL A 104 -11.32 2.82 -7.25
N GLU A 105 -12.19 3.66 -6.71
CA GLU A 105 -12.13 5.11 -6.94
C GLU A 105 -10.91 5.75 -6.26
N ASP A 106 -10.44 5.17 -5.16
CA ASP A 106 -9.22 5.62 -4.50
C ASP A 106 -7.98 5.32 -5.37
N ILE A 107 -7.91 4.13 -5.97
CA ILE A 107 -6.83 3.80 -6.93
C ILE A 107 -6.86 4.79 -8.11
N LYS A 108 -8.05 5.05 -8.70
CA LYS A 108 -8.21 6.02 -9.78
C LYS A 108 -7.79 7.43 -9.35
N THR A 109 -8.12 7.83 -8.12
CA THR A 109 -7.75 9.14 -7.57
C THR A 109 -6.23 9.28 -7.44
N ILE A 110 -5.54 8.27 -6.90
CA ILE A 110 -4.07 8.26 -6.83
C ILE A 110 -3.46 8.35 -8.23
N ILE A 111 -3.94 7.56 -9.20
CA ILE A 111 -3.47 7.62 -10.59
C ILE A 111 -3.65 9.02 -11.18
N ALA A 112 -4.83 9.62 -11.03
CA ALA A 112 -5.14 10.95 -11.58
C ALA A 112 -4.29 12.08 -10.98
N LYS A 113 -3.80 11.90 -9.74
CA LYS A 113 -2.92 12.85 -9.04
C LYS A 113 -1.44 12.59 -9.28
N SER A 114 -1.10 11.45 -9.87
CA SER A 114 0.29 11.09 -10.17
C SER A 114 0.81 11.86 -11.37
N ASP A 115 2.04 12.37 -11.27
CA ASP A 115 2.71 13.14 -12.31
C ASP A 115 4.11 12.56 -12.53
N SER A 116 4.31 11.96 -13.70
CA SER A 116 5.60 11.33 -14.04
C SER A 116 6.76 12.30 -14.21
N SER A 117 6.48 13.60 -14.32
CA SER A 117 7.50 14.66 -14.40
C SER A 117 8.03 15.06 -13.02
N LYS A 118 7.34 14.69 -11.95
CA LYS A 118 7.68 15.07 -10.57
C LYS A 118 8.37 13.96 -9.81
N ASN A 119 9.41 14.32 -9.08
CA ASN A 119 10.13 13.42 -8.19
C ASN A 119 9.46 13.43 -6.81
N GLN A 120 8.30 12.76 -6.69
CA GLN A 120 7.47 12.75 -5.49
C GLN A 120 6.90 11.36 -5.22
N PHE A 121 6.61 11.09 -3.94
CA PHE A 121 5.82 9.97 -3.47
C PHE A 121 4.41 10.45 -3.12
N ILE A 122 3.38 9.78 -3.60
CA ILE A 122 1.98 10.08 -3.25
C ILE A 122 1.40 8.92 -2.44
N ILE A 123 0.67 9.24 -1.37
CA ILE A 123 0.00 8.28 -0.48
C ILE A 123 -1.43 8.75 -0.17
N GLY A 124 -2.33 7.80 0.06
CA GLY A 124 -3.68 8.12 0.53
C GLY A 124 -3.71 8.54 2.00
N ARG A 125 -4.73 9.32 2.38
CA ARG A 125 -5.06 9.61 3.78
C ARG A 125 -6.56 9.57 4.03
N LYS A 126 -6.95 9.33 5.30
CA LYS A 126 -8.33 9.41 5.76
C LYS A 126 -8.38 9.94 7.19
N SER A 127 -9.37 10.79 7.50
CA SER A 127 -9.67 11.19 8.88
C SER A 127 -10.04 9.98 9.72
N ILE A 128 -9.66 9.98 10.99
CA ILE A 128 -9.89 8.89 11.94
C ILE A 128 -10.55 9.39 13.22
N ASP A 129 -11.23 8.50 13.91
CA ASP A 129 -11.75 8.72 15.25
C ASP A 129 -10.70 8.41 16.35
N GLU A 130 -11.09 8.59 17.60
CA GLU A 130 -10.20 8.37 18.76
C GLU A 130 -9.81 6.90 18.95
N ASN A 131 -10.67 5.95 18.55
CA ASN A 131 -10.36 4.52 18.63
C ASN A 131 -9.25 4.15 17.63
N GLU A 132 -9.38 4.59 16.37
CA GLU A 132 -8.35 4.41 15.35
C GLU A 132 -7.07 5.19 15.67
N PHE A 133 -7.19 6.36 16.33
CA PHE A 133 -6.05 7.14 16.78
C PHE A 133 -5.20 6.38 17.79
N ASN A 134 -5.82 5.65 18.70
CA ASN A 134 -5.13 4.84 19.72
C ASN A 134 -4.69 3.45 19.20
N ASP A 135 -5.10 3.05 18.00
CA ASP A 135 -4.72 1.76 17.40
C ASP A 135 -3.34 1.86 16.73
N PRO A 136 -2.29 1.17 17.25
CA PRO A 136 -0.94 1.20 16.66
C PRO A 136 -0.85 0.47 15.31
N SER A 137 -1.85 -0.31 14.91
CA SER A 137 -1.91 -0.90 13.57
C SER A 137 -2.15 0.15 12.49
N LYS A 138 -2.75 1.28 12.84
CA LYS A 138 -3.03 2.41 11.96
C LYS A 138 -1.88 3.42 12.02
N ALA A 139 -1.14 3.60 10.93
CA ALA A 139 -0.12 4.64 10.85
C ALA A 139 -0.78 6.01 10.73
N LYS A 140 -0.48 6.91 11.65
CA LYS A 140 -0.95 8.30 11.62
C LYS A 140 0.05 9.16 10.86
N ILE A 141 -0.43 10.18 10.15
CA ILE A 141 0.39 11.13 9.40
C ILE A 141 0.05 12.57 9.78
N VAL A 142 1.08 13.40 9.86
CA VAL A 142 0.98 14.86 10.02
C VAL A 142 1.48 15.51 8.73
N PHE A 143 0.78 16.51 8.23
CA PHE A 143 1.07 17.17 6.95
C PHE A 143 0.80 18.68 7.03
N ASP A 144 1.41 19.44 6.12
CA ASP A 144 1.23 20.89 5.98
C ASP A 144 0.00 21.25 5.08
N GLU A 145 -0.25 22.54 4.94
CA GLU A 145 -1.37 23.08 4.13
C GLU A 145 -1.23 22.78 2.64
N GLN A 146 -0.05 22.39 2.17
CA GLN A 146 0.24 21.91 0.81
C GLN A 146 0.06 20.40 0.67
N ASN A 147 -0.46 19.73 1.74
CA ASN A 147 -0.61 18.27 1.84
C ASN A 147 0.71 17.49 1.81
N ARG A 148 1.84 18.15 2.10
CA ARG A 148 3.11 17.48 2.24
C ARG A 148 3.23 16.86 3.63
N VAL A 149 3.53 15.56 3.68
CA VAL A 149 3.72 14.84 4.94
C VAL A 149 4.99 15.34 5.63
N LEU A 150 4.84 15.73 6.89
CA LEU A 150 5.90 16.19 7.76
C LEU A 150 6.44 15.05 8.63
N TYR A 151 5.56 14.15 9.06
CA TYR A 151 5.91 12.99 9.89
C TYR A 151 4.82 11.91 9.83
N ALA A 152 5.22 10.68 10.12
CA ALA A 152 4.33 9.54 10.28
C ALA A 152 4.67 8.78 11.57
N SER A 153 3.71 8.12 12.20
CA SER A 153 3.94 7.30 13.39
C SER A 153 2.82 6.30 13.64
N ARG A 154 3.15 5.19 14.28
CA ARG A 154 2.15 4.28 14.86
C ARG A 154 1.59 4.80 16.19
N ALA A 155 2.29 5.70 16.87
CA ALA A 155 1.75 6.41 18.02
C ALA A 155 0.62 7.36 17.62
N GLY A 156 -0.23 7.75 18.57
CA GLY A 156 -1.28 8.74 18.36
C GLY A 156 -0.69 10.14 18.14
N ILE A 157 -0.73 10.64 16.92
CA ILE A 157 -0.30 11.98 16.52
C ILE A 157 -1.30 12.61 15.53
N PRO A 158 -1.45 13.96 15.48
CA PRO A 158 -1.01 14.91 16.49
C PRO A 158 -1.90 14.87 17.73
N VAL A 159 -1.40 15.39 18.83
CA VAL A 159 -2.18 15.75 20.01
C VAL A 159 -2.20 17.26 20.17
N ASP A 160 -3.18 17.80 20.90
CA ASP A 160 -3.16 19.21 21.32
C ASP A 160 -2.09 19.47 22.39
N TYR A 161 -1.95 20.73 22.84
CA TYR A 161 -0.99 21.10 23.87
C TYR A 161 -1.24 20.47 25.24
N LYS A 162 -2.40 19.84 25.47
CA LYS A 162 -2.74 19.05 26.66
C LYS A 162 -2.54 17.56 26.48
N GLY A 163 -2.06 17.13 25.30
CA GLY A 163 -1.87 15.72 25.00
C GLY A 163 -3.16 14.98 24.60
N GLN A 164 -4.22 15.71 24.20
CA GLN A 164 -5.52 15.12 23.88
C GLN A 164 -5.74 15.02 22.38
N PHE A 165 -6.46 13.97 21.95
CA PHE A 165 -6.96 13.82 20.60
C PHE A 165 -7.94 14.92 20.24
N GLN A 166 -7.79 15.53 19.09
CA GLN A 166 -8.75 16.47 18.49
C GLN A 166 -9.11 16.04 17.06
N LYS A 167 -8.12 15.90 16.23
CA LYS A 167 -8.26 15.50 14.83
C LYS A 167 -6.96 14.86 14.34
N ALA A 168 -7.07 13.71 13.69
CA ALA A 168 -5.93 13.05 13.08
C ALA A 168 -6.31 12.36 11.77
N HIS A 169 -5.28 11.93 11.02
CA HIS A 169 -5.45 11.18 9.79
C HIS A 169 -4.55 9.96 9.79
N LYS A 170 -5.08 8.84 9.29
CA LYS A 170 -4.27 7.64 8.99
C LYS A 170 -3.78 7.67 7.55
N ALA A 171 -2.65 7.02 7.29
CA ALA A 171 -2.21 6.67 5.96
C ALA A 171 -3.11 5.56 5.38
N ILE A 172 -3.43 5.67 4.09
CA ILE A 172 -4.05 4.61 3.29
C ILE A 172 -2.99 4.13 2.31
N TRP A 173 -2.69 2.83 2.36
CA TRP A 173 -1.53 2.24 1.70
C TRP A 173 -1.77 1.96 0.20
N ILE A 174 -2.23 2.99 -0.52
CA ILE A 174 -2.19 3.08 -1.98
C ILE A 174 -1.15 4.14 -2.32
N HIS A 175 -0.11 3.75 -3.02
CA HIS A 175 1.06 4.60 -3.27
C HIS A 175 1.29 4.81 -4.75
N SER A 176 1.92 5.94 -5.11
CA SER A 176 2.42 6.14 -6.46
C SER A 176 3.85 6.66 -6.47
N TYR A 177 4.64 6.19 -7.43
CA TYR A 177 6.05 6.51 -7.59
C TYR A 177 6.45 6.61 -9.05
N THR A 178 7.51 7.37 -9.34
CA THR A 178 8.31 7.19 -10.56
C THR A 178 9.47 6.23 -10.29
N LYS A 179 10.11 5.72 -11.36
CA LYS A 179 11.30 4.89 -11.20
C LYS A 179 12.43 5.62 -10.46
N ASN A 180 12.65 6.89 -10.74
CA ASN A 180 13.69 7.69 -10.06
C ASN A 180 13.46 7.78 -8.54
N VAL A 181 12.21 7.93 -8.12
CA VAL A 181 11.83 7.91 -6.69
C VAL A 181 12.15 6.57 -6.05
N LEU A 182 11.81 5.48 -6.73
CA LEU A 182 12.11 4.12 -6.25
C LEU A 182 13.61 3.84 -6.19
N ASP A 183 14.38 4.29 -7.19
CA ASP A 183 15.84 4.13 -7.23
C ASP A 183 16.49 4.88 -6.07
N SER A 184 16.06 6.11 -5.81
CA SER A 184 16.58 6.93 -4.70
C SER A 184 16.26 6.31 -3.35
N TYR A 185 15.02 5.83 -3.16
CA TYR A 185 14.60 5.14 -1.94
C TYR A 185 15.44 3.89 -1.68
N PHE A 186 15.63 3.05 -2.69
CA PHE A 186 16.34 1.78 -2.55
C PHE A 186 17.84 1.98 -2.28
N SER A 187 18.46 2.99 -2.90
CA SER A 187 19.90 3.28 -2.73
C SER A 187 20.26 3.71 -1.30
N GLN A 188 19.31 4.29 -0.57
CA GLN A 188 19.53 4.77 0.81
C GLN A 188 19.63 3.64 1.83
N GLY A 189 18.97 2.51 1.59
CA GLY A 189 18.85 1.45 2.59
C GLY A 189 17.94 1.83 3.79
N LEU A 190 17.80 0.89 4.73
CA LEU A 190 16.90 1.03 5.87
C LEU A 190 17.37 2.16 6.81
N CYS A 191 16.48 3.08 7.18
CA CYS A 191 16.78 4.15 8.12
C CYS A 191 16.30 3.82 9.56
N SER A 192 16.87 4.52 10.57
CA SER A 192 16.58 4.26 11.97
C SER A 192 15.09 4.39 12.32
N ALA A 193 14.41 5.42 11.81
CA ALA A 193 12.98 5.63 12.09
C ALA A 193 12.13 4.50 11.48
N GLU A 194 12.43 4.08 10.24
CA GLU A 194 11.77 2.96 9.59
C GLU A 194 12.01 1.64 10.33
N SER A 195 13.22 1.44 10.88
CA SER A 195 13.55 0.24 11.67
C SER A 195 12.75 0.16 12.98
N LEU A 196 12.34 1.29 13.55
CA LEU A 196 11.63 1.34 14.82
C LEU A 196 10.15 1.07 14.68
N ASP A 197 9.47 1.66 13.69
CA ASP A 197 8.01 1.55 13.57
C ASP A 197 7.55 0.85 12.26
N GLY A 198 8.48 0.48 11.38
CA GLY A 198 8.20 -0.29 10.16
C GLY A 198 7.44 0.51 9.10
N LEU A 199 7.57 1.84 9.08
CA LEU A 199 6.92 2.70 8.11
C LEU A 199 7.91 3.16 7.03
N SER A 200 7.78 2.63 5.82
CA SER A 200 8.61 2.95 4.64
C SER A 200 8.66 4.45 4.29
N ILE A 201 7.63 5.20 4.68
CA ILE A 201 7.53 6.65 4.48
C ILE A 201 8.72 7.43 5.11
N HIS A 202 9.29 6.94 6.21
CA HIS A 202 10.42 7.59 6.89
C HIS A 202 11.66 7.69 6.02
N ARG A 203 11.91 6.68 5.18
CA ARG A 203 13.06 6.69 4.28
C ARG A 203 12.95 7.79 3.23
N PHE A 204 11.76 8.01 2.67
CA PHE A 204 11.51 9.11 1.74
C PHE A 204 11.72 10.48 2.40
N LEU A 205 11.18 10.66 3.61
CA LEU A 205 11.37 11.92 4.37
C LEU A 205 12.84 12.18 4.67
N GLN A 206 13.60 11.15 5.06
CA GLN A 206 15.02 11.27 5.37
C GLN A 206 15.87 11.71 4.18
N ILE A 207 15.56 11.22 2.97
CA ILE A 207 16.31 11.56 1.75
C ILE A 207 15.77 12.81 1.04
N GLY A 208 14.81 13.50 1.66
CA GLY A 208 14.26 14.76 1.14
C GLY A 208 13.34 14.59 -0.08
N ILE A 209 12.85 13.37 -0.37
CA ILE A 209 11.80 13.18 -1.38
C ILE A 209 10.47 13.65 -0.79
N PRO A 210 9.78 14.61 -1.42
CA PRO A 210 8.52 15.08 -0.92
C PRO A 210 7.46 13.98 -0.99
N VAL A 211 6.78 13.77 0.14
CA VAL A 211 5.66 12.86 0.28
C VAL A 211 4.38 13.68 0.34
N TYR A 212 3.47 13.49 -0.60
CA TYR A 212 2.18 14.16 -0.61
C TYR A 212 1.06 13.19 -0.24
N CYS A 213 0.16 13.62 0.64
CA CYS A 213 -1.01 12.82 0.99
C CYS A 213 -2.28 13.38 0.34
N ILE A 214 -3.18 12.48 -0.04
CA ILE A 214 -4.42 12.80 -0.76
C ILE A 214 -5.60 12.20 -0.01
N ASP A 215 -6.68 12.99 0.19
CA ASP A 215 -7.90 12.49 0.80
C ASP A 215 -8.53 11.40 -0.07
N LEU A 216 -8.80 10.24 0.52
CA LEU A 216 -9.46 9.10 -0.08
C LEU A 216 -10.80 8.83 0.62
N ILE A 217 -11.73 8.23 -0.11
CA ILE A 217 -13.09 7.99 0.35
C ILE A 217 -13.28 6.57 0.91
N GLY A 218 -12.50 5.62 0.43
CA GLY A 218 -12.60 4.21 0.80
C GLY A 218 -12.26 3.97 2.27
N ASP A 219 -12.86 2.94 2.82
CA ASP A 219 -12.54 2.43 4.14
C ASP A 219 -11.75 1.12 3.97
N SER A 220 -10.48 1.28 3.57
CA SER A 220 -9.59 0.16 3.37
C SER A 220 -9.34 -0.58 4.69
N TRP A 221 -9.33 -1.90 4.63
CA TRP A 221 -9.14 -2.75 5.78
C TRP A 221 -8.08 -3.81 5.48
N ALA A 222 -6.89 -3.61 6.03
CA ALA A 222 -5.83 -4.60 5.93
C ALA A 222 -6.20 -5.84 6.77
N VAL A 223 -6.01 -7.02 6.20
CA VAL A 223 -6.16 -8.30 6.91
C VAL A 223 -4.81 -8.65 7.52
N ASP A 224 -4.65 -8.41 8.80
CA ASP A 224 -3.41 -8.64 9.52
C ASP A 224 -3.48 -9.80 10.50
N GLU A 225 -4.67 -10.10 11.02
CA GLU A 225 -4.93 -11.12 12.02
C GLU A 225 -6.15 -11.98 11.61
N PRO A 226 -6.31 -13.19 12.16
CA PRO A 226 -7.45 -14.07 11.82
C PRO A 226 -8.83 -13.42 12.04
N LYS A 227 -8.97 -12.53 13.02
CA LYS A 227 -10.22 -11.80 13.28
C LYS A 227 -10.64 -10.89 12.11
N ASP A 228 -9.67 -10.37 11.35
CA ASP A 228 -9.93 -9.44 10.24
C ASP A 228 -10.61 -10.14 9.06
N ILE A 229 -10.39 -11.44 8.90
CA ILE A 229 -11.00 -12.26 7.82
C ILE A 229 -12.52 -12.14 7.87
N LYS A 230 -13.12 -12.37 9.05
CA LYS A 230 -14.57 -12.30 9.21
C LYS A 230 -15.11 -10.89 8.95
N ILE A 231 -14.40 -9.86 9.41
CA ILE A 231 -14.79 -8.46 9.17
C ILE A 231 -14.83 -8.16 7.67
N VAL A 232 -13.82 -8.63 6.94
CA VAL A 232 -13.74 -8.42 5.49
C VAL A 232 -14.80 -9.23 4.75
N GLU A 233 -15.06 -10.48 5.14
CA GLU A 233 -16.14 -11.30 4.57
C GLU A 233 -17.52 -10.65 4.73
N ASP A 234 -17.83 -10.15 5.92
CA ASP A 234 -19.11 -9.48 6.19
C ASP A 234 -19.26 -8.19 5.36
N ARG A 235 -18.15 -7.43 5.17
CA ARG A 235 -18.15 -6.25 4.31
C ARG A 235 -18.29 -6.60 2.83
N LEU A 236 -17.63 -7.66 2.34
CA LEU A 236 -17.77 -8.11 0.95
C LEU A 236 -19.21 -8.52 0.61
N ARG A 237 -19.92 -9.18 1.54
CA ARG A 237 -21.33 -9.55 1.36
C ARG A 237 -22.25 -8.33 1.23
N ASN A 238 -21.91 -7.22 1.87
CA ASN A 238 -22.70 -5.98 1.83
C ASN A 238 -22.37 -5.09 0.62
N LEU A 239 -21.39 -5.45 -0.21
CA LEU A 239 -21.03 -4.75 -1.44
C LEU A 239 -21.78 -5.30 -2.69
N HIS A 240 -22.53 -6.37 -2.53
CA HIS A 240 -23.40 -7.01 -3.53
C HIS A 240 -24.88 -6.80 -3.16
#